data_5ab78eddc1a0aa34b0fdb01b4cfbf637
#
_entry.id   5ab78eddc1a0aa34b0fdb01b4cfbf637
#
_cell.length_a   1.000
_cell.length_b   1.000
_cell.length_c   1.000
_cell.angle_alpha   90.00
_cell.angle_beta   90.00
_cell.angle_gamma   90.00
#
_symmetry.space_group_name_H-M   'P 1'
#
loop_
_entity.id
_entity.type
_entity.pdbx_description
1 polymer ?
#
loop_
_entity_poly.entity_id
_entity_poly.type
_entity_poly.pdbx_seq_one_letter_code
_entity_poly.pdbx_strand_id
1 'polypeptide(L)'
;MKLIYHMQGGDKMKRKVLVIGAGGIGSFLIPLLDKVGLYDITVADPDKVETKNLPYQNFTESLVGKNKAVVMGHYKSVSNSIVYPILTEKQMKGYDLVICCVD
;
A
#
# COMPACT_ATOMS: atom_id res chain seq x y z
N MET A 1 8.35 -3.62 9.21
CA MET A 1 8.41 -3.13 7.81
C MET A 1 9.67 -3.64 7.13
N LYS A 2 9.53 -4.10 5.92
CA LYS A 2 10.66 -4.57 5.13
C LYS A 2 10.69 -3.83 3.81
N LEU A 3 11.82 -3.27 3.45
CA LEU A 3 12.02 -2.53 2.21
C LEU A 3 12.74 -3.41 1.19
N ILE A 4 12.12 -3.58 0.02
CA ILE A 4 12.69 -4.29 -1.12
C ILE A 4 12.82 -3.27 -2.27
N TYR A 5 14.03 -3.04 -2.73
CA TYR A 5 14.32 -1.97 -3.66
C TYR A 5 14.82 -2.51 -5.00
N HIS A 6 14.17 -2.09 -6.08
CA HIS A 6 14.58 -2.39 -7.44
C HIS A 6 14.75 -1.11 -8.24
N MET A 7 15.96 -0.81 -8.68
CA MET A 7 16.21 0.31 -9.57
C MET A 7 15.94 -0.10 -11.02
N GLN A 8 14.90 0.48 -11.57
CA GLN A 8 14.66 0.43 -13.01
C GLN A 8 15.18 1.75 -13.59
N GLY A 9 16.11 1.70 -14.51
CA GLY A 9 16.85 2.88 -14.99
C GLY A 9 16.03 4.14 -15.24
N GLY A 10 16.64 5.22 -15.18
CA GLY A 10 16.41 6.64 -15.38
C GLY A 10 15.12 7.21 -15.94
N ASP A 11 14.00 6.58 -15.72
CA ASP A 11 12.73 7.04 -16.20
C ASP A 11 12.29 8.31 -15.47
N LYS A 12 11.81 9.29 -16.21
CA LYS A 12 11.28 10.54 -15.67
C LYS A 12 9.86 10.43 -15.13
N MET A 13 9.20 9.30 -15.37
CA MET A 13 7.85 9.06 -14.88
C MET A 13 7.86 8.78 -13.38
N LYS A 14 6.68 8.84 -12.76
CA LYS A 14 6.54 8.51 -11.34
C LYS A 14 7.04 7.10 -11.06
N ARG A 15 7.74 6.94 -9.94
CA ARG A 15 8.20 5.63 -9.48
C ARG A 15 7.02 4.77 -9.09
N LYS A 16 7.01 3.54 -9.56
CA LYS A 16 5.98 2.56 -9.22
C LYS A 16 6.33 1.90 -7.90
N VAL A 17 5.45 2.06 -6.92
CA VAL A 17 5.62 1.52 -5.58
C VAL A 17 4.52 0.53 -5.28
N LEU A 18 4.91 -0.65 -4.82
CA LEU A 18 3.98 -1.64 -4.27
C LEU A 18 4.10 -1.62 -2.74
N VAL A 19 3.01 -1.30 -2.06
CA VAL A 19 2.93 -1.39 -0.60
C VAL A 19 2.13 -2.66 -0.26
N ILE A 20 2.79 -3.61 0.38
CA ILE A 20 2.17 -4.87 0.81
C ILE A 20 1.79 -4.72 2.28
N GLY A 21 0.50 -4.66 2.55
CA GLY A 21 -0.05 -4.47 3.88
C GLY A 21 -0.44 -3.03 4.15
N ALA A 22 -1.70 -2.81 4.48
CA ALA A 22 -2.28 -1.52 4.83
C ALA A 22 -2.80 -1.52 6.28
N GLY A 23 -1.99 -2.08 7.19
CA GLY A 23 -2.31 -2.16 8.61
C GLY A 23 -1.64 -1.08 9.44
N GLY A 24 -0.96 -1.48 10.53
CA GLY A 24 -0.37 -0.56 11.51
C GLY A 24 0.62 0.43 10.93
N ILE A 25 1.48 0.00 10.01
CA ILE A 25 2.47 0.88 9.36
C ILE A 25 1.93 1.35 8.00
N GLY A 26 1.45 0.45 7.17
CA GLY A 26 1.05 0.76 5.80
C GLY A 26 -0.07 1.80 5.71
N SER A 27 -1.05 1.73 6.59
CA SER A 27 -2.17 2.67 6.57
C SER A 27 -1.76 4.12 6.87
N PHE A 28 -0.63 4.33 7.56
CA PHE A 28 -0.05 5.66 7.79
C PHE A 28 0.99 6.04 6.73
N LEU A 29 1.75 5.06 6.23
CA LEU A 29 2.77 5.29 5.21
C LEU A 29 2.17 5.75 3.88
N ILE A 30 1.07 5.12 3.46
CA ILE A 30 0.44 5.40 2.16
C ILE A 30 0.04 6.88 2.02
N PRO A 31 -0.67 7.50 2.98
CA PRO A 31 -0.96 8.92 2.87
C PRO A 31 0.29 9.82 2.88
N LEU A 32 1.36 9.40 3.55
CA LEU A 32 2.62 10.14 3.50
C LEU A 32 3.26 10.08 2.11
N LEU A 33 3.28 8.92 1.48
CA LEU A 33 3.76 8.76 0.10
C LEU A 33 2.88 9.54 -0.88
N ASP A 34 1.57 9.52 -0.68
CA ASP A 34 0.63 10.30 -1.48
C ASP A 34 0.93 11.79 -1.41
N LYS A 35 1.22 12.29 -0.21
CA LYS A 35 1.51 13.70 0.01
C LYS A 35 2.78 14.16 -0.72
N VAL A 36 3.77 13.29 -0.83
CA VAL A 36 5.00 13.57 -1.60
C VAL A 36 4.69 13.77 -3.08
N GLY A 37 3.76 13.00 -3.63
CA GLY A 37 3.28 13.18 -5.00
C GLY A 37 4.20 12.67 -6.11
N LEU A 38 5.25 11.93 -5.77
CA LEU A 38 6.26 11.43 -6.72
C LEU A 38 6.08 9.95 -7.07
N TYR A 39 5.04 9.31 -6.54
CA TYR A 39 4.88 7.87 -6.65
C TYR A 39 3.55 7.50 -7.29
N ASP A 40 3.58 6.41 -8.03
CA ASP A 40 2.40 5.70 -8.50
C ASP A 40 2.27 4.46 -7.62
N ILE A 41 1.28 4.45 -6.74
CA ILE A 41 1.19 3.47 -5.65
C ILE A 41 0.17 2.40 -5.98
N THR A 42 0.58 1.14 -5.80
CA THR A 42 -0.31 -0.01 -5.71
C THR A 42 -0.30 -0.50 -4.26
N VAL A 43 -1.47 -0.69 -3.70
CA VAL A 43 -1.64 -1.22 -2.33
C VAL A 43 -2.19 -2.62 -2.40
N ALA A 44 -1.60 -3.55 -1.68
CA ALA A 44 -2.08 -4.92 -1.59
C ALA A 44 -2.38 -5.29 -0.13
N ASP A 45 -3.61 -5.66 0.15
CA ASP A 45 -4.03 -6.16 1.47
C ASP A 45 -5.32 -6.98 1.32
N PRO A 46 -5.36 -8.25 1.75
CA PRO A 46 -6.57 -9.06 1.68
C PRO A 46 -7.56 -8.77 2.80
N ASP A 47 -7.16 -8.07 3.85
CA ASP A 47 -7.96 -7.93 5.07
C ASP A 47 -8.98 -6.80 4.98
N LYS A 48 -10.03 -6.95 5.77
CA LYS A 48 -11.03 -5.90 6.00
C LYS A 48 -10.67 -5.12 7.25
N VAL A 49 -11.05 -3.85 7.27
CA VAL A 49 -10.96 -3.02 8.46
C VAL A 49 -11.86 -3.61 9.55
N GLU A 50 -11.30 -3.82 10.73
CA GLU A 50 -12.01 -4.33 11.89
C GLU A 50 -12.01 -3.31 13.02
N THR A 51 -13.00 -3.37 13.90
CA THR A 51 -13.09 -2.45 15.03
C THR A 51 -11.81 -2.47 15.88
N LYS A 52 -11.21 -3.64 16.08
CA LYS A 52 -9.96 -3.77 16.85
C LYS A 52 -8.77 -3.05 16.22
N ASN A 53 -8.84 -2.72 14.92
CA ASN A 53 -7.75 -2.00 14.25
C ASN A 53 -7.74 -0.50 14.55
N LEU A 54 -8.87 0.08 14.91
CA LEU A 54 -9.03 1.53 15.00
C LEU A 54 -8.05 2.24 15.92
N PRO A 55 -7.64 1.68 17.09
CA PRO A 55 -6.66 2.34 17.95
C PRO A 55 -5.24 2.42 17.36
N TYR A 56 -4.88 1.54 16.42
CA TYR A 56 -3.50 1.40 15.94
C TYR A 56 -3.32 1.68 14.46
N GLN A 57 -4.40 1.72 13.70
CA GLN A 57 -4.37 1.85 12.25
C GLN A 57 -5.14 3.09 11.82
N ASN A 58 -4.80 3.59 10.64
CA ASN A 58 -5.35 4.84 10.14
C ASN A 58 -6.70 4.61 9.46
N PHE A 59 -7.67 4.15 10.22
CA PHE A 59 -9.03 3.94 9.77
C PHE A 59 -10.04 4.50 10.76
N THR A 60 -11.21 4.87 10.25
CA THR A 60 -12.32 5.35 11.07
C THR A 60 -13.40 4.27 11.18
N GLU A 61 -14.29 4.40 12.14
CA GLU A 61 -15.37 3.45 12.39
C GLU A 61 -16.26 3.24 11.16
N SER A 62 -16.48 4.27 10.37
CA SER A 62 -17.29 4.18 9.14
C SER A 62 -16.70 3.26 8.08
N LEU A 63 -15.41 2.92 8.19
CA LEU A 63 -14.70 2.06 7.24
C LEU A 63 -14.69 0.58 7.63
N VAL A 64 -15.16 0.25 8.82
CA VAL A 64 -15.22 -1.15 9.31
C VAL A 64 -15.99 -2.02 8.32
N GLY A 65 -15.42 -3.17 7.98
CA GLY A 65 -15.96 -4.11 7.00
C GLY A 65 -15.51 -3.90 5.57
N LYS A 66 -14.85 -2.79 5.26
CA LYS A 66 -14.29 -2.53 3.93
C LYS A 66 -12.87 -3.07 3.82
N ASN A 67 -12.49 -3.54 2.62
CA ASN A 67 -11.11 -4.00 2.39
C ASN A 67 -10.12 -2.85 2.55
N LYS A 68 -9.03 -3.11 3.24
CA LYS A 68 -8.03 -2.08 3.56
C LYS A 68 -7.36 -1.48 2.33
N ALA A 69 -7.03 -2.31 1.33
CA ALA A 69 -6.41 -1.81 0.11
C ALA A 69 -7.37 -0.92 -0.70
N VAL A 70 -8.65 -1.30 -0.75
CA VAL A 70 -9.68 -0.51 -1.42
C VAL A 70 -9.87 0.84 -0.71
N VAL A 71 -9.88 0.85 0.62
CA VAL A 71 -9.97 2.10 1.38
C VAL A 71 -8.80 3.03 1.07
N MET A 72 -7.58 2.51 1.04
CA MET A 72 -6.39 3.31 0.69
C MET A 72 -6.44 3.80 -0.75
N GLY A 73 -7.21 3.14 -1.60
CA GLY A 73 -7.36 3.50 -3.02
C GLY A 73 -8.00 4.87 -3.26
N HIS A 74 -8.58 5.52 -2.25
CA HIS A 74 -9.12 6.87 -2.44
C HIS A 74 -8.03 7.95 -2.46
N TYR A 75 -6.83 7.67 -2.00
CA TYR A 75 -5.72 8.61 -2.14
C TYR A 75 -5.33 8.76 -3.61
N LYS A 76 -5.08 10.00 -4.03
CA LYS A 76 -4.86 10.34 -5.43
C LYS A 76 -3.70 9.56 -6.08
N SER A 77 -2.64 9.32 -5.34
CA SER A 77 -1.45 8.61 -5.85
C SER A 77 -1.63 7.09 -5.91
N VAL A 78 -2.70 6.55 -5.34
CA VAL A 78 -2.98 5.12 -5.39
C VAL A 78 -3.78 4.81 -6.64
N SER A 79 -3.14 4.16 -7.62
CA SER A 79 -3.75 3.82 -8.90
C SER A 79 -4.36 2.42 -8.94
N ASN A 80 -3.97 1.55 -8.01
CA ASN A 80 -4.46 0.18 -7.99
C ASN A 80 -4.52 -0.39 -6.57
N SER A 81 -5.57 -1.17 -6.31
CA SER A 81 -5.77 -1.86 -5.03
C SER A 81 -5.92 -3.35 -5.28
N ILE A 82 -5.07 -4.14 -4.63
CA ILE A 82 -5.04 -5.60 -4.76
C ILE A 82 -5.62 -6.19 -3.47
N VAL A 83 -6.70 -6.96 -3.61
CA VAL A 83 -7.45 -7.49 -2.46
C VAL A 83 -7.09 -8.95 -2.13
N TYR A 84 -5.96 -9.41 -2.62
CA TYR A 84 -5.43 -10.74 -2.33
C TYR A 84 -3.98 -10.63 -1.85
N PRO A 85 -3.45 -11.66 -1.16
CA PRO A 85 -2.09 -11.59 -0.64
C PRO A 85 -1.05 -11.65 -1.76
N ILE A 86 0.05 -10.93 -1.55
CA ILE A 86 1.24 -11.02 -2.39
C ILE A 86 2.17 -12.04 -1.75
N LEU A 87 2.39 -13.16 -2.43
CA LEU A 87 3.11 -14.32 -1.87
C LEU A 87 4.40 -14.64 -2.62
N THR A 88 4.60 -14.10 -3.82
CA THR A 88 5.70 -14.47 -4.69
C THR A 88 6.44 -13.26 -5.24
N GLU A 89 7.71 -13.43 -5.55
CA GLU A 89 8.50 -12.39 -6.22
C GLU A 89 7.95 -12.04 -7.60
N LYS A 90 7.33 -12.99 -8.28
CA LYS A 90 6.70 -12.76 -9.58
C LYS A 90 5.64 -11.68 -9.51
N GLN A 91 4.87 -11.65 -8.40
CA GLN A 91 3.84 -10.64 -8.18
C GLN A 91 4.42 -9.25 -7.91
N MET A 92 5.70 -9.17 -7.54
CA MET A 92 6.40 -7.92 -7.24
C MET A 92 7.11 -7.32 -8.45
N LYS A 93 7.16 -8.03 -9.57
CA LYS A 93 7.84 -7.55 -10.78
C LYS A 93 7.13 -6.33 -11.36
N GLY A 94 7.92 -5.44 -11.92
CA GLY A 94 7.41 -4.23 -12.56
C GLY A 94 7.31 -3.02 -11.64
N TYR A 95 7.58 -3.20 -10.35
CA TYR A 95 7.63 -2.09 -9.39
C TYR A 95 9.08 -1.65 -9.17
N ASP A 96 9.28 -0.35 -9.05
CA ASP A 96 10.60 0.22 -8.75
C ASP A 96 10.96 0.03 -7.28
N LEU A 97 9.94 -0.03 -6.42
CA LEU A 97 10.09 -0.16 -4.98
C LEU A 97 8.97 -1.03 -4.43
N VAL A 98 9.33 -1.98 -3.59
CA VAL A 98 8.34 -2.80 -2.87
C VAL A 98 8.57 -2.60 -1.37
N ILE A 99 7.54 -2.17 -0.67
CA ILE A 99 7.56 -1.97 0.77
C ILE A 99 6.62 -2.98 1.41
N CYS A 100 7.18 -3.89 2.20
CA CYS A 100 6.39 -4.89 2.90
C CYS A 100 6.11 -4.41 4.32
N CYS A 101 4.84 -4.14 4.61
CA CYS A 101 4.38 -3.63 5.89
C CYS A 101 3.62 -4.68 6.71
N VAL A 102 3.71 -5.95 6.32
CA VAL A 102 3.15 -7.07 7.08
C VAL A 102 4.16 -7.58 8.09
N ASP A 103 3.67 -8.16 9.15
CA ASP A 103 4.51 -8.77 10.18
C ASP A 103 5.05 -10.13 9.76
#